data_22297b6a6304b94ea237d24f624f61cd
#
_entry.id   22297b6a6304b94ea237d24f624f61cd
#
_cell.length_a   1.000
_cell.length_b   1.000
_cell.length_c   1.000
_cell.angle_alpha   90.00
_cell.angle_beta   90.00
_cell.angle_gamma   90.00
#
_symmetry.space_group_name_H-M   'P 1'
#
loop_
_entity.id
_entity.type
_entity.pdbx_description
1 polymer ?
#
loop_
_entity_poly.entity_id
_entity_poly.type
_entity_poly.pdbx_seq_one_letter_code
_entity_poly.pdbx_strand_id
1 'polypeptide(L)'
;MTMTITNSKPTISNGNAPKGKTMKSRLFKTVLSAACALAPLAAVPAGIATAQTAASPAQDLVLSIGRGQLITLPANMADIFVSNDAVADVQVKSQRQLYVFGLSGGETTIYASNAAGDIIWSANIRVGSNLDSIDQMLGLAMPEADIR
;
A
#
# COMPACT_ATOMS: atom_id res chain seq x y z
N MET A 1 25.53 -40.19 22.49
CA MET A 1 24.18 -40.42 21.94
C MET A 1 24.11 -39.68 20.60
N THR A 2 24.40 -40.42 19.54
CA THR A 2 24.67 -39.88 18.18
C THR A 2 23.38 -39.93 17.38
N MET A 3 22.86 -38.79 16.96
CA MET A 3 21.64 -38.72 16.17
C MET A 3 21.99 -38.54 14.68
N THR A 4 21.79 -39.61 13.93
CA THR A 4 22.04 -39.73 12.49
C THR A 4 20.85 -39.10 11.73
N ILE A 5 21.11 -38.09 10.93
CA ILE A 5 20.08 -37.47 10.04
C ILE A 5 20.17 -38.17 8.70
N THR A 6 19.11 -38.92 8.33
CA THR A 6 18.96 -39.59 7.06
C THR A 6 18.38 -38.60 6.04
N ASN A 7 19.20 -38.26 5.04
CA ASN A 7 18.83 -37.41 3.92
C ASN A 7 18.22 -38.31 2.82
N SER A 8 16.93 -38.25 2.61
CA SER A 8 16.25 -38.93 1.51
C SER A 8 16.01 -38.00 0.33
N LYS A 9 16.73 -38.26 -0.74
CA LYS A 9 16.66 -37.62 -2.05
C LYS A 9 15.39 -38.07 -2.80
N PRO A 10 14.55 -37.19 -3.37
CA PRO A 10 13.46 -37.62 -4.24
C PRO A 10 13.97 -37.97 -5.64
N THR A 11 13.64 -39.18 -6.06
CA THR A 11 13.88 -39.75 -7.40
C THR A 11 12.94 -39.08 -8.42
N ILE A 12 13.52 -38.48 -9.45
CA ILE A 12 12.80 -37.98 -10.61
C ILE A 12 12.49 -39.16 -11.55
N SER A 13 11.24 -39.53 -11.62
CA SER A 13 10.74 -40.51 -12.60
C SER A 13 10.54 -39.84 -13.94
N ASN A 14 11.34 -40.32 -14.92
CA ASN A 14 11.29 -39.95 -16.33
C ASN A 14 10.24 -40.86 -16.99
N GLY A 15 9.18 -40.33 -17.52
CA GLY A 15 8.05 -41.05 -18.11
C GLY A 15 7.57 -40.43 -19.41
N ASN A 16 8.19 -40.86 -20.49
CA ASN A 16 7.55 -41.33 -21.74
C ASN A 16 6.75 -40.32 -22.60
N ALA A 17 7.42 -39.89 -23.67
CA ALA A 17 6.82 -39.24 -24.81
C ALA A 17 6.17 -40.29 -25.74
N PRO A 18 4.98 -40.11 -26.30
CA PRO A 18 4.49 -40.90 -27.41
C PRO A 18 4.93 -40.31 -28.75
N LYS A 19 5.60 -41.15 -29.51
CA LYS A 19 6.00 -40.99 -30.88
C LYS A 19 4.81 -40.83 -31.84
N GLY A 20 5.07 -40.01 -32.82
CA GLY A 20 4.30 -39.59 -33.93
C GLY A 20 3.47 -40.60 -34.72
N LYS A 21 2.55 -40.03 -35.44
CA LYS A 21 2.07 -40.59 -36.73
C LYS A 21 1.96 -39.46 -37.73
N THR A 22 2.91 -39.48 -38.65
CA THR A 22 2.80 -38.87 -39.96
C THR A 22 1.58 -39.41 -40.70
N MET A 23 0.69 -38.56 -41.11
CA MET A 23 -0.37 -38.91 -42.02
C MET A 23 -0.42 -37.93 -43.18
N LYS A 24 0.14 -38.48 -44.25
CA LYS A 24 0.07 -38.21 -45.68
C LYS A 24 -0.92 -37.14 -46.15
N SER A 25 -0.30 -36.21 -46.89
CA SER A 25 -0.87 -35.34 -47.88
C SER A 25 -1.95 -36.02 -48.76
N ARG A 26 -3.13 -35.40 -48.83
CA ARG A 26 -3.98 -35.55 -50.00
C ARG A 26 -4.30 -34.17 -50.55
N LEU A 27 -3.75 -33.92 -51.72
CA LEU A 27 -4.15 -32.88 -52.63
C LEU A 27 -5.66 -33.02 -52.92
N PHE A 28 -6.42 -32.00 -52.69
CA PHE A 28 -7.64 -31.76 -53.44
C PHE A 28 -7.64 -30.32 -53.93
N LYS A 29 -7.56 -30.26 -55.25
CA LYS A 29 -7.71 -29.05 -56.05
C LYS A 29 -9.18 -28.60 -56.06
N THR A 30 -9.33 -27.28 -56.30
CA THR A 30 -10.48 -26.56 -56.82
C THR A 30 -11.62 -26.35 -55.82
N VAL A 31 -12.04 -25.12 -55.58
CA VAL A 31 -12.87 -24.27 -56.42
C VAL A 31 -12.81 -22.83 -55.89
N LEU A 32 -12.56 -21.92 -56.77
CA LEU A 32 -12.69 -20.48 -56.66
C LEU A 32 -14.16 -20.12 -56.34
N SER A 33 -14.42 -19.56 -55.16
CA SER A 33 -15.68 -18.88 -54.85
C SER A 33 -15.39 -17.63 -54.06
N ALA A 34 -15.49 -16.51 -54.74
CA ALA A 34 -15.46 -15.17 -54.15
C ALA A 34 -16.74 -14.99 -53.35
N ALA A 35 -16.64 -15.11 -52.04
CA ALA A 35 -17.68 -14.66 -51.10
C ALA A 35 -17.08 -13.53 -50.28
N CYS A 36 -17.52 -12.33 -50.64
CA CYS A 36 -17.29 -11.10 -49.90
C CYS A 36 -18.04 -11.23 -48.54
N ALA A 37 -17.37 -11.71 -47.52
CA ALA A 37 -17.92 -11.78 -46.19
C ALA A 37 -17.65 -10.42 -45.51
N LEU A 38 -18.73 -9.63 -45.35
CA LEU A 38 -18.77 -8.51 -44.42
C LEU A 38 -18.46 -9.07 -43.00
N ALA A 39 -17.27 -8.80 -42.52
CA ALA A 39 -16.94 -9.05 -41.11
C ALA A 39 -17.75 -8.06 -40.24
N PRO A 40 -18.55 -8.51 -39.28
CA PRO A 40 -19.12 -7.59 -38.31
C PRO A 40 -17.97 -7.05 -37.46
N LEU A 41 -17.83 -5.71 -37.49
CA LEU A 41 -16.94 -4.99 -36.60
C LEU A 41 -17.44 -5.23 -35.17
N ALA A 42 -16.84 -6.20 -34.48
CA ALA A 42 -17.12 -6.47 -33.09
C ALA A 42 -16.70 -5.22 -32.29
N ALA A 43 -17.67 -4.42 -31.88
CA ALA A 43 -17.47 -3.32 -30.95
C ALA A 43 -16.99 -3.93 -29.62
N VAL A 44 -15.70 -3.82 -29.35
CA VAL A 44 -15.12 -4.17 -28.04
C VAL A 44 -15.67 -3.11 -27.07
N PRO A 45 -16.43 -3.49 -26.02
CA PRO A 45 -16.81 -2.51 -25.03
C PRO A 45 -15.53 -1.99 -24.37
N ALA A 46 -15.25 -0.70 -24.55
CA ALA A 46 -14.19 -0.03 -23.82
C ALA A 46 -14.56 -0.12 -22.34
N GLY A 47 -13.91 -1.05 -21.61
CA GLY A 47 -14.03 -1.16 -20.17
C GLY A 47 -13.70 0.21 -19.57
N ILE A 48 -14.66 0.78 -18.85
CA ILE A 48 -14.45 2.03 -18.11
C ILE A 48 -13.42 1.66 -17.02
N ALA A 49 -12.16 2.06 -17.25
CA ALA A 49 -11.14 2.01 -16.22
C ALA A 49 -11.60 3.01 -15.15
N THR A 50 -12.18 2.50 -14.06
CA THR A 50 -12.41 3.29 -12.86
C THR A 50 -11.04 3.67 -12.32
N ALA A 51 -10.64 4.92 -12.52
CA ALA A 51 -9.46 5.46 -11.88
C ALA A 51 -9.68 5.34 -10.36
N GLN A 52 -8.87 4.49 -9.71
CA GLN A 52 -8.82 4.44 -8.25
C GLN A 52 -8.35 5.81 -7.78
N THR A 53 -9.26 6.58 -7.22
CA THR A 53 -8.92 7.84 -6.57
C THR A 53 -8.02 7.50 -5.38
N ALA A 54 -6.76 7.94 -5.43
CA ALA A 54 -5.88 7.82 -4.29
C ALA A 54 -6.55 8.51 -3.10
N ALA A 55 -6.75 7.78 -2.00
CA ALA A 55 -7.34 8.35 -0.80
C ALA A 55 -6.37 9.39 -0.23
N SER A 56 -6.73 10.67 -0.34
CA SER A 56 -6.00 11.72 0.35
C SER A 56 -6.21 11.59 1.87
N PRO A 57 -5.21 11.92 2.70
CA PRO A 57 -5.38 11.94 4.14
C PRO A 57 -6.56 12.82 4.54
N ALA A 58 -7.40 12.33 5.46
CA ALA A 58 -8.62 13.02 5.86
C ALA A 58 -8.37 14.12 6.90
N GLN A 59 -7.22 14.10 7.56
CA GLN A 59 -6.87 15.00 8.66
C GLN A 59 -5.41 15.44 8.58
N ASP A 60 -5.11 16.65 9.07
CA ASP A 60 -3.76 17.12 9.32
C ASP A 60 -3.51 17.15 10.83
N LEU A 61 -2.40 16.59 11.26
CA LEU A 61 -1.97 16.56 12.66
C LEU A 61 -0.57 17.15 12.80
N VAL A 62 -0.44 18.15 13.63
CA VAL A 62 0.85 18.78 13.92
C VAL A 62 1.33 18.33 15.28
N LEU A 63 2.55 17.77 15.31
CA LEU A 63 3.19 17.30 16.54
C LEU A 63 4.54 17.99 16.71
N SER A 64 4.93 18.21 17.97
CA SER A 64 6.30 18.58 18.29
C SER A 64 7.15 17.32 18.48
N ILE A 65 8.45 17.43 18.17
CA ILE A 65 9.42 16.36 18.42
C ILE A 65 9.36 15.98 19.92
N GLY A 66 9.32 14.66 20.17
CA GLY A 66 9.23 14.11 21.53
C GLY A 66 7.85 14.18 22.18
N ARG A 67 6.84 14.68 21.46
CA ARG A 67 5.45 14.69 21.94
C ARG A 67 4.61 13.66 21.23
N GLY A 68 3.60 13.15 21.93
CA GLY A 68 2.63 12.21 21.38
C GLY A 68 1.20 12.66 21.63
N GLN A 69 0.30 12.18 20.77
CA GLN A 69 -1.13 12.43 20.85
C GLN A 69 -1.92 11.13 20.78
N LEU A 70 -2.92 11.00 21.66
CA LEU A 70 -3.87 9.90 21.63
C LEU A 70 -4.95 10.19 20.59
N ILE A 71 -5.13 9.27 19.67
CA ILE A 71 -6.14 9.33 18.61
C ILE A 71 -7.19 8.25 18.88
N THR A 72 -8.47 8.65 18.83
CA THR A 72 -9.58 7.71 18.90
C THR A 72 -10.18 7.52 17.51
N LEU A 73 -10.24 6.28 17.07
CA LEU A 73 -10.73 5.88 15.76
C LEU A 73 -12.26 5.72 15.74
N PRO A 74 -12.94 5.98 14.62
CA PRO A 74 -14.39 5.82 14.48
C PRO A 74 -14.84 4.37 14.52
N ALA A 75 -13.98 3.43 14.11
CA ALA A 75 -14.26 1.99 14.05
C ALA A 75 -13.06 1.19 14.56
N ASN A 76 -13.24 -0.14 14.68
CA ASN A 76 -12.16 -1.06 15.05
C ASN A 76 -11.15 -1.17 13.91
N MET A 77 -9.89 -0.89 14.21
CA MET A 77 -8.78 -1.12 13.27
C MET A 77 -8.29 -2.56 13.36
N ALA A 78 -7.80 -3.05 12.24
CA ALA A 78 -7.11 -4.34 12.11
C ALA A 78 -5.65 -4.14 11.72
N ASP A 79 -5.34 -3.07 10.95
CA ASP A 79 -3.99 -2.79 10.47
C ASP A 79 -3.69 -1.29 10.46
N ILE A 80 -2.40 -0.95 10.59
CA ILE A 80 -1.88 0.42 10.55
C ILE A 80 -0.68 0.46 9.61
N PHE A 81 -0.65 1.47 8.77
CA PHE A 81 0.46 1.78 7.90
C PHE A 81 1.00 3.19 8.18
N VAL A 82 2.32 3.29 8.35
CA VAL A 82 3.07 4.54 8.51
C VAL A 82 4.01 4.67 7.31
N SER A 83 3.91 5.78 6.58
CA SER A 83 4.71 5.97 5.37
C SER A 83 6.20 6.20 5.66
N ASN A 84 6.50 6.87 6.78
CA ASN A 84 7.87 7.12 7.24
C ASN A 84 7.92 7.08 8.78
N ASP A 85 8.40 5.98 9.32
CA ASP A 85 8.53 5.71 10.74
C ASP A 85 9.69 6.48 11.41
N ALA A 86 10.62 7.03 10.63
CA ALA A 86 11.66 7.92 11.16
C ALA A 86 11.12 9.29 11.58
N VAL A 87 9.98 9.73 11.03
CA VAL A 87 9.34 11.01 11.35
C VAL A 87 8.36 10.86 12.51
N ALA A 88 7.50 9.85 12.47
CA ALA A 88 6.53 9.57 13.52
C ALA A 88 6.32 8.07 13.69
N ASP A 89 6.13 7.65 14.93
CA ASP A 89 5.84 6.26 15.31
C ASP A 89 4.44 6.14 15.91
N VAL A 90 3.87 4.94 15.86
CA VAL A 90 2.53 4.63 16.31
C VAL A 90 2.51 3.46 17.26
N GLN A 91 1.91 3.66 18.43
CA GLN A 91 1.64 2.58 19.38
C GLN A 91 0.14 2.33 19.50
N VAL A 92 -0.26 1.09 19.28
CA VAL A 92 -1.66 0.65 19.43
C VAL A 92 -1.98 0.45 20.90
N LYS A 93 -2.98 1.19 21.40
CA LYS A 93 -3.49 1.05 22.76
C LYS A 93 -4.66 0.07 22.82
N SER A 94 -5.53 0.11 21.82
CA SER A 94 -6.69 -0.78 21.68
C SER A 94 -7.14 -0.79 20.22
N GLN A 95 -8.14 -1.58 19.88
CA GLN A 95 -8.68 -1.62 18.51
C GLN A 95 -9.23 -0.28 18.01
N ARG A 96 -9.45 0.69 18.90
CA ARG A 96 -9.99 2.02 18.56
C ARG A 96 -9.13 3.18 19.06
N GLN A 97 -7.97 2.89 19.62
CA GLN A 97 -7.08 3.91 20.16
C GLN A 97 -5.65 3.65 19.78
N LEU A 98 -5.01 4.66 19.24
CA LEU A 98 -3.60 4.66 18.92
C LEU A 98 -2.92 5.91 19.47
N TYR A 99 -1.65 5.77 19.78
CA TYR A 99 -0.80 6.86 20.21
C TYR A 99 0.19 7.17 19.09
N VAL A 100 0.23 8.43 18.64
CA VAL A 100 1.15 8.89 17.60
C VAL A 100 2.22 9.75 18.25
N PHE A 101 3.50 9.45 17.99
CA PHE A 101 4.64 10.18 18.52
C PHE A 101 5.43 10.84 17.40
N GLY A 102 5.81 12.11 17.59
CA GLY A 102 6.75 12.80 16.73
C GLY A 102 8.19 12.47 17.12
N LEU A 103 8.95 11.86 16.20
CA LEU A 103 10.35 11.46 16.45
C LEU A 103 11.34 12.48 15.90
N SER A 104 11.17 12.91 14.65
CA SER A 104 12.03 13.87 13.99
C SER A 104 11.23 14.82 13.10
N GLY A 105 11.81 15.98 12.77
CA GLY A 105 11.19 16.95 11.89
C GLY A 105 10.93 16.39 10.49
N GLY A 106 9.72 16.63 9.97
CA GLY A 106 9.30 16.16 8.65
C GLY A 106 7.81 15.96 8.55
N GLU A 107 7.41 15.31 7.47
CA GLU A 107 6.01 14.93 7.21
C GLU A 107 5.92 13.43 6.93
N THR A 108 4.86 12.81 7.42
CA THR A 108 4.52 11.42 7.15
C THR A 108 3.02 11.24 7.10
N THR A 109 2.55 10.17 6.50
CA THR A 109 1.13 9.83 6.44
C THR A 109 0.87 8.53 7.17
N ILE A 110 -0.21 8.48 7.93
CA ILE A 110 -0.65 7.30 8.67
C ILE A 110 -2.04 6.91 8.17
N TYR A 111 -2.23 5.62 7.91
CA TYR A 111 -3.51 5.02 7.54
C TYR A 111 -3.85 3.92 8.54
N ALA A 112 -5.10 3.88 8.98
CA ALA A 112 -5.66 2.76 9.73
C ALA A 112 -6.79 2.12 8.94
N SER A 113 -6.77 0.79 8.81
CA SER A 113 -7.78 0.02 8.10
C SER A 113 -8.50 -0.97 9.01
N ASN A 114 -9.72 -1.35 8.64
CA ASN A 114 -10.48 -2.40 9.29
C ASN A 114 -10.12 -3.79 8.74
N ALA A 115 -10.73 -4.84 9.28
CA ALA A 115 -10.50 -6.23 8.83
C ALA A 115 -10.98 -6.50 7.39
N ALA A 116 -11.82 -5.65 6.81
CA ALA A 116 -12.24 -5.72 5.42
C ALA A 116 -11.26 -5.03 4.46
N GLY A 117 -10.26 -4.29 5.01
CA GLY A 117 -9.30 -3.52 4.23
C GLY A 117 -9.75 -2.09 3.93
N ASP A 118 -10.90 -1.65 4.46
CA ASP A 118 -11.35 -0.27 4.26
C ASP A 118 -10.55 0.68 5.15
N ILE A 119 -10.16 1.82 4.62
CA ILE A 119 -9.49 2.86 5.39
C ILE A 119 -10.53 3.55 6.27
N ILE A 120 -10.40 3.37 7.59
CA ILE A 120 -11.30 3.96 8.58
C ILE A 120 -10.80 5.28 9.13
N TRP A 121 -9.51 5.55 8.99
CA TRP A 121 -8.87 6.78 9.42
C TRP A 121 -7.57 7.01 8.65
N SER A 122 -7.28 8.27 8.34
CA SER A 122 -6.01 8.66 7.75
C SER A 122 -5.64 10.07 8.18
N ALA A 123 -4.36 10.32 8.38
CA ALA A 123 -3.85 11.64 8.70
C ALA A 123 -2.48 11.90 8.07
N ASN A 124 -2.28 13.15 7.66
CA ASN A 124 -0.96 13.68 7.37
C ASN A 124 -0.37 14.23 8.68
N ILE A 125 0.77 13.69 9.08
CA ILE A 125 1.45 14.06 10.33
C ILE A 125 2.62 14.97 9.97
N ARG A 126 2.56 16.19 10.50
CA ARG A 126 3.66 17.14 10.40
C ARG A 126 4.35 17.25 11.75
N VAL A 127 5.62 16.89 11.80
CA VAL A 127 6.44 16.98 13.02
C VAL A 127 7.42 18.12 12.88
N GLY A 128 7.42 19.02 13.86
CA GLY A 128 8.29 20.17 13.89
C GLY A 128 8.98 20.35 15.24
N SER A 129 10.00 21.21 15.28
CA SER A 129 10.55 21.69 16.54
C SER A 129 9.49 22.47 17.29
N ASN A 130 9.56 22.42 18.63
CA ASN A 130 8.61 23.14 19.50
C ASN A 130 8.88 24.65 19.40
N LEU A 131 8.26 25.31 18.43
CA LEU A 131 8.41 26.76 18.22
C LEU A 131 7.86 27.57 19.37
N ASP A 132 6.84 27.04 20.08
CA ASP A 132 6.26 27.72 21.26
C ASP A 132 7.30 27.98 22.37
N SER A 133 8.28 27.06 22.53
CA SER A 133 9.37 27.25 23.48
C SER A 133 10.34 28.35 23.05
N ILE A 134 10.52 28.50 21.73
CA ILE A 134 11.40 29.54 21.18
C ILE A 134 10.75 30.91 21.34
N ASP A 135 9.46 31.04 21.06
CA ASP A 135 8.70 32.27 21.24
C ASP A 135 8.65 32.70 22.72
N GLN A 136 8.50 31.73 23.63
CA GLN A 136 8.57 32.00 25.08
C GLN A 136 9.95 32.46 25.52
N MET A 137 11.02 31.85 25.00
CA MET A 137 12.40 32.26 25.30
C MET A 137 12.71 33.65 24.73
N LEU A 138 12.24 33.94 23.51
CA LEU A 138 12.39 35.26 22.88
C LEU A 138 11.61 36.32 23.66
N GLY A 139 10.39 36.03 24.09
CA GLY A 139 9.59 36.93 24.92
C GLY A 139 10.21 37.23 26.31
N LEU A 140 10.93 36.24 26.88
CA LEU A 140 11.69 36.42 28.13
C LEU A 140 13.02 37.18 27.93
N ALA A 141 13.68 36.97 26.81
CA ALA A 141 14.97 37.56 26.50
C ALA A 141 14.83 39.00 25.96
N MET A 142 13.75 39.31 25.26
CA MET A 142 13.52 40.60 24.60
C MET A 142 12.04 41.02 24.77
N PRO A 143 11.63 41.48 25.95
CA PRO A 143 10.21 41.81 26.21
C PRO A 143 9.67 43.00 25.40
N GLU A 144 10.55 43.77 24.73
CA GLU A 144 10.17 44.93 23.91
C GLU A 144 10.23 44.67 22.39
N ALA A 145 10.53 43.42 21.95
CA ALA A 145 10.52 43.07 20.54
C ALA A 145 9.11 42.64 20.13
N ASP A 146 8.31 43.57 19.66
CA ASP A 146 7.01 43.27 19.01
C ASP A 146 7.26 42.75 17.62
N ILE A 147 7.36 41.42 17.50
CA ILE A 147 7.54 40.74 16.20
C ILE A 147 6.15 40.56 15.57
N ARG A 148 5.82 41.41 14.61
CA ARG A 148 4.63 41.26 13.75
C ARG A 148 4.94 40.43 12.52
#